data_a3f8e04f1fcd84263991930da6cd1b0a
#
_entry.id   a3f8e04f1fcd84263991930da6cd1b0a
#
_cell.length_a   1.000
_cell.length_b   1.000
_cell.length_c   1.000
_cell.angle_alpha   90.00
_cell.angle_beta   90.00
_cell.angle_gamma   90.00
#
_symmetry.space_group_name_H-M   'P 1'
#
loop_
_entity.id
_entity.type
_entity.pdbx_description
1 polymer ?
#
loop_
_entity_poly.entity_id
_entity_poly.type
_entity_poly.pdbx_seq_one_letter_code
_entity_poly.pdbx_strand_id
1 'polypeptide(L)'
;MAFELFAGIGTVFPVERENEFDAICATTATIASYFAFNETIASWLEQQGVPASQARDYIARLFLGVTTGAVDAPKRSFQSLAATHATAGGINEQFLKHLVERGLLTGISEALDAVLHRIGAES
;
A
#
# COMPACT_ATOMS: atom_id res chain seq x y z
N MET A 1 -25.21 1.97 15.02
CA MET A 1 -24.20 2.90 15.55
C MET A 1 -23.12 3.10 14.50
N ALA A 2 -22.77 4.34 14.22
CA ALA A 2 -21.74 4.65 13.25
C ALA A 2 -20.40 4.87 13.96
N PHE A 3 -19.33 4.32 13.40
CA PHE A 3 -17.96 4.55 13.84
C PHE A 3 -17.29 5.50 12.85
N GLU A 4 -16.43 6.35 13.36
CA GLU A 4 -15.60 7.20 12.53
C GLU A 4 -14.16 6.76 12.67
N LEU A 5 -13.50 6.53 11.53
CA LEU A 5 -12.08 6.17 11.48
C LEU A 5 -11.28 7.35 10.95
N PHE A 6 -10.33 7.80 11.76
CA PHE A 6 -9.36 8.81 11.37
C PHE A 6 -8.00 8.13 11.22
N ALA A 7 -7.56 7.93 10.00
CA ALA A 7 -6.39 7.10 9.70
C ALA A 7 -5.07 7.89 9.74
N GLY A 8 -5.01 9.05 10.38
CA GLY A 8 -3.78 9.85 10.44
C GLY A 8 -3.41 10.55 9.14
N ILE A 9 -4.27 10.48 8.14
CA ILE A 9 -4.06 11.10 6.82
C ILE A 9 -4.99 12.28 6.59
N GLY A 10 -5.69 12.73 7.64
CA GLY A 10 -6.61 13.87 7.56
C GLY A 10 -7.98 13.54 7.00
N THR A 11 -8.28 12.26 6.75
CA THR A 11 -9.57 11.84 6.19
C THR A 11 -10.34 11.02 7.21
N VAL A 12 -11.63 11.32 7.36
CA VAL A 12 -12.54 10.60 8.25
C VAL A 12 -13.52 9.81 7.39
N PHE A 13 -13.65 8.51 7.71
CA PHE A 13 -14.58 7.62 7.02
C PHE A 13 -15.62 7.13 8.02
N PRO A 14 -16.95 7.27 7.73
CA PRO A 14 -17.98 6.70 8.59
C PRO A 14 -18.01 5.18 8.44
N VAL A 15 -18.14 4.47 9.56
CA VAL A 15 -18.22 3.02 9.61
C VAL A 15 -19.39 2.65 10.49
N GLU A 16 -20.29 1.78 10.01
CA GLU A 16 -21.54 1.47 10.69
C GLU A 16 -21.49 0.19 11.54
N ARG A 17 -20.51 -0.69 11.29
CA ARG A 17 -20.40 -1.97 12.01
C ARG A 17 -19.03 -2.12 12.65
N GLU A 18 -19.01 -2.74 13.84
CA GLU A 18 -17.77 -2.95 14.58
C GLU A 18 -16.77 -3.82 13.82
N ASN A 19 -17.25 -4.87 13.14
CA ASN A 19 -16.35 -5.72 12.35
C ASN A 19 -15.74 -4.98 11.15
N GLU A 20 -16.49 -4.06 10.55
CA GLU A 20 -15.94 -3.18 9.50
C GLU A 20 -14.89 -2.24 10.07
N PHE A 21 -15.16 -1.68 11.24
CA PHE A 21 -14.21 -0.81 11.94
C PHE A 21 -12.91 -1.55 12.24
N ASP A 22 -13.00 -2.75 12.79
CA ASP A 22 -11.82 -3.57 13.10
C ASP A 22 -11.03 -3.90 11.85
N ALA A 23 -11.69 -4.25 10.76
CA ALA A 23 -11.03 -4.55 9.49
C ALA A 23 -10.29 -3.31 8.93
N ILE A 24 -10.94 -2.15 8.97
CA ILE A 24 -10.31 -0.91 8.52
C ILE A 24 -9.13 -0.55 9.42
N CYS A 25 -9.27 -0.70 10.74
CA CYS A 25 -8.17 -0.47 11.68
C CYS A 25 -6.98 -1.39 11.39
N ALA A 26 -7.24 -2.66 11.04
CA ALA A 26 -6.18 -3.60 10.70
C ALA A 26 -5.32 -3.09 9.53
N THR A 27 -5.93 -2.40 8.55
CA THR A 27 -5.19 -1.91 7.39
C THR A 27 -4.16 -0.84 7.76
N THR A 28 -4.31 -0.16 8.89
CA THR A 28 -3.31 0.83 9.33
C THR A 28 -1.98 0.18 9.71
N ALA A 29 -1.97 -1.13 9.97
CA ALA A 29 -0.75 -1.88 10.23
C ALA A 29 0.17 -1.96 9.00
N THR A 30 -0.34 -1.63 7.81
CA THR A 30 0.45 -1.63 6.58
C THR A 30 1.35 -0.40 6.44
N ILE A 31 1.17 0.64 7.29
CA ILE A 31 1.88 1.91 7.12
C ILE A 31 3.39 1.75 7.27
N ALA A 32 3.85 1.05 8.31
CA ALA A 32 5.28 0.81 8.50
C ALA A 32 5.87 0.00 7.35
N SER A 33 5.12 -1.00 6.86
CA SER A 33 5.53 -1.83 5.72
C SER A 33 5.62 -1.01 4.43
N TYR A 34 4.73 -0.06 4.25
CA TYR A 34 4.80 0.85 3.10
C TYR A 34 6.10 1.67 3.11
N PHE A 35 6.48 2.20 4.26
CA PHE A 35 7.74 2.94 4.36
C PHE A 35 8.95 2.02 4.23
N ALA A 36 8.88 0.78 4.74
CA ALA A 36 9.94 -0.21 4.53
C ALA A 36 10.10 -0.56 3.05
N PHE A 37 8.99 -0.67 2.33
CA PHE A 37 9.00 -0.86 0.87
C PHE A 37 9.72 0.30 0.19
N ASN A 38 9.40 1.53 0.55
CA ASN A 38 10.04 2.72 -0.01
C ASN A 38 11.53 2.77 0.32
N GLU A 39 11.91 2.42 1.55
CA GLU A 39 13.31 2.37 1.97
C GLU A 39 14.09 1.33 1.16
N THR A 40 13.49 0.17 0.91
CA THR A 40 14.13 -0.88 0.12
C THR A 40 14.43 -0.39 -1.29
N ILE A 41 13.49 0.31 -1.92
CA ILE A 41 13.67 0.84 -3.27
C ILE A 41 14.70 1.96 -3.29
N ALA A 42 14.64 2.88 -2.33
CA ALA A 42 15.59 3.98 -2.24
C ALA A 42 17.02 3.47 -2.02
N SER A 43 17.19 2.48 -1.14
CA SER A 43 18.49 1.86 -0.88
C SER A 43 19.03 1.17 -2.14
N TRP A 44 18.16 0.52 -2.91
CA TRP A 44 18.55 -0.08 -4.17
C TRP A 44 19.05 0.97 -5.15
N LEU A 45 18.39 2.14 -5.24
CA LEU A 45 18.85 3.25 -6.07
C LEU A 45 20.23 3.73 -5.64
N GLU A 46 20.50 3.83 -4.34
CA GLU A 46 21.81 4.22 -3.83
C GLU A 46 22.88 3.23 -4.27
N GLN A 47 22.57 1.94 -4.26
CA GLN A 47 23.48 0.89 -4.72
C GLN A 47 23.78 1.03 -6.21
N GLN A 48 22.86 1.63 -6.98
CA GLN A 48 23.07 1.89 -8.41
C GLN A 48 23.77 3.23 -8.67
N GLY A 49 24.16 3.95 -7.62
CA GLY A 49 24.93 5.18 -7.74
C GLY A 49 24.15 6.48 -7.58
N VAL A 50 22.85 6.41 -7.27
CA VAL A 50 22.06 7.61 -7.02
C VAL A 50 22.35 8.15 -5.61
N PRO A 51 22.67 9.45 -5.46
CA PRO A 51 22.91 10.02 -4.12
C PRO A 51 21.72 9.80 -3.18
N ALA A 52 21.99 9.53 -1.91
CA ALA A 52 20.99 9.15 -0.91
C ALA A 52 19.82 10.12 -0.80
N SER A 53 20.10 11.44 -0.75
CA SER A 53 19.05 12.44 -0.63
C SER A 53 18.15 12.50 -1.87
N GLN A 54 18.74 12.31 -3.04
CA GLN A 54 17.99 12.27 -4.30
C GLN A 54 17.14 11.01 -4.41
N ALA A 55 17.70 9.86 -4.03
CA ALA A 55 16.95 8.59 -4.03
C ALA A 55 15.72 8.69 -3.13
N ARG A 56 15.91 9.17 -1.92
CA ARG A 56 14.83 9.33 -0.94
C ARG A 56 13.74 10.28 -1.45
N ASP A 57 14.11 11.44 -1.94
CA ASP A 57 13.15 12.44 -2.43
C ASP A 57 12.42 11.95 -3.68
N TYR A 58 13.14 11.33 -4.61
CA TYR A 58 12.54 10.79 -5.83
C TYR A 58 11.48 9.74 -5.53
N ILE A 59 11.77 8.78 -4.65
CA ILE A 59 10.81 7.71 -4.32
C ILE A 59 9.56 8.29 -3.65
N ALA A 60 9.73 9.24 -2.72
CA ALA A 60 8.59 9.88 -2.07
C ALA A 60 7.68 10.56 -3.09
N ARG A 61 8.25 11.28 -4.05
CA ARG A 61 7.49 11.99 -5.09
C ARG A 61 6.87 11.06 -6.13
N LEU A 62 7.57 9.99 -6.47
CA LEU A 62 7.05 8.98 -7.40
C LEU A 62 5.73 8.41 -6.87
N PHE A 63 5.70 7.98 -5.62
CA PHE A 63 4.50 7.39 -5.03
C PHE A 63 3.43 8.42 -4.69
N LEU A 64 3.83 9.66 -4.40
CA LEU A 64 2.85 10.75 -4.28
C LEU A 64 2.07 10.91 -5.59
N GLY A 65 2.76 10.93 -6.72
CA GLY A 65 2.11 11.04 -8.03
C GLY A 65 1.17 9.88 -8.33
N VAL A 66 1.62 8.67 -8.05
CA VAL A 66 0.82 7.44 -8.24
C VAL A 66 -0.42 7.47 -7.35
N THR A 67 -0.26 7.83 -6.09
CA THR A 67 -1.37 7.91 -5.13
C THR A 67 -2.37 9.00 -5.51
N THR A 68 -1.88 10.16 -5.92
CA THR A 68 -2.72 11.26 -6.37
C THR A 68 -3.55 10.83 -7.58
N GLY A 69 -2.94 10.12 -8.52
CA GLY A 69 -3.65 9.59 -9.68
C GLY A 69 -4.79 8.65 -9.29
N ALA A 70 -4.57 7.82 -8.28
CA ALA A 70 -5.62 6.91 -7.79
C ALA A 70 -6.76 7.67 -7.11
N VAL A 71 -6.43 8.66 -6.27
CA VAL A 71 -7.43 9.50 -5.59
C VAL A 71 -8.28 10.26 -6.60
N ASP A 72 -7.67 10.78 -7.66
CA ASP A 72 -8.35 11.56 -8.68
C ASP A 72 -9.18 10.70 -9.65
N ALA A 73 -9.07 9.38 -9.58
CA ALA A 73 -9.84 8.45 -10.40
C ALA A 73 -10.65 7.49 -9.53
N PRO A 74 -11.59 7.99 -8.71
CA PRO A 74 -12.27 7.20 -7.67
C PRO A 74 -13.15 6.07 -8.21
N LYS A 75 -13.52 6.10 -9.48
CA LYS A 75 -14.35 5.06 -10.10
C LYS A 75 -13.53 3.93 -10.70
N ARG A 76 -12.20 4.08 -10.78
CA ARG A 76 -11.33 3.02 -11.28
C ARG A 76 -10.90 2.12 -10.14
N SER A 77 -10.95 0.81 -10.34
CA SER A 77 -10.43 -0.14 -9.37
C SER A 77 -8.89 -0.09 -9.35
N PHE A 78 -8.29 -0.49 -8.24
CA PHE A 78 -6.83 -0.65 -8.18
C PHE A 78 -6.35 -1.67 -9.21
N GLN A 79 -7.12 -2.72 -9.45
CA GLN A 79 -6.80 -3.71 -10.48
C GLN A 79 -6.72 -3.06 -11.87
N SER A 80 -7.66 -2.19 -12.21
CA SER A 80 -7.67 -1.44 -13.47
C SER A 80 -6.46 -0.52 -13.58
N LEU A 81 -6.14 0.19 -12.49
CA LEU A 81 -4.98 1.09 -12.47
C LEU A 81 -3.68 0.30 -12.65
N ALA A 82 -3.54 -0.83 -11.97
CA ALA A 82 -2.38 -1.70 -12.14
C ALA A 82 -2.25 -2.17 -13.59
N ALA A 83 -3.35 -2.60 -14.20
CA ALA A 83 -3.35 -3.08 -15.59
C ALA A 83 -2.95 -1.97 -16.58
N THR A 84 -3.31 -0.73 -16.30
CA THR A 84 -2.92 0.41 -17.15
C THR A 84 -1.39 0.56 -17.20
N HIS A 85 -0.70 0.27 -16.11
CA HIS A 85 0.75 0.38 -16.04
C HIS A 85 1.48 -0.91 -16.43
N ALA A 86 0.85 -2.06 -16.25
CA ALA A 86 1.45 -3.38 -16.51
C ALA A 86 1.20 -3.83 -17.95
N THR A 87 1.75 -3.10 -18.90
CA THR A 87 1.63 -3.45 -20.33
C THR A 87 2.40 -4.74 -20.64
N ALA A 88 1.90 -5.51 -21.61
CA ALA A 88 2.49 -6.79 -21.99
C ALA A 88 3.97 -6.60 -22.42
N GLY A 89 4.88 -7.36 -21.80
CA GLY A 89 6.30 -7.27 -22.05
C GLY A 89 7.00 -6.09 -21.40
N GLY A 90 6.29 -5.25 -20.65
CA GLY A 90 6.85 -4.08 -19.99
C GLY A 90 7.48 -4.36 -18.63
N ILE A 91 8.19 -3.37 -18.10
CA ILE A 91 8.92 -3.52 -16.82
C ILE A 91 7.99 -3.61 -15.62
N ASN A 92 6.84 -2.95 -15.64
CA ASN A 92 5.85 -3.06 -14.57
C ASN A 92 5.27 -4.48 -14.48
N GLU A 93 4.97 -5.09 -15.63
CA GLU A 93 4.51 -6.47 -15.67
C GLU A 93 5.57 -7.41 -15.12
N GLN A 94 6.83 -7.22 -15.52
CA GLN A 94 7.96 -8.04 -15.06
C GLN A 94 8.12 -7.97 -13.54
N PHE A 95 8.10 -6.75 -12.98
CA PHE A 95 8.27 -6.55 -11.54
C PHE A 95 7.09 -7.18 -10.75
N LEU A 96 5.86 -6.89 -11.17
CA LEU A 96 4.67 -7.43 -10.51
C LEU A 96 4.67 -8.97 -10.52
N LYS A 97 4.95 -9.56 -11.67
CA LYS A 97 5.01 -11.01 -11.82
C LYS A 97 6.02 -11.63 -10.86
N HIS A 98 7.19 -11.03 -10.73
CA HIS A 98 8.22 -11.50 -9.80
C HIS A 98 7.72 -11.52 -8.36
N LEU A 99 7.04 -10.44 -7.93
CA LEU A 99 6.50 -10.35 -6.57
C LEU A 99 5.36 -11.34 -6.34
N VAL A 100 4.47 -11.50 -7.33
CA VAL A 100 3.35 -12.45 -7.24
C VAL A 100 3.89 -13.88 -7.10
N GLU A 101 4.87 -14.26 -7.90
CA GLU A 101 5.48 -15.59 -7.85
C GLU A 101 6.19 -15.86 -6.52
N ARG A 102 6.66 -14.82 -5.84
CA ARG A 102 7.26 -14.91 -4.51
C ARG A 102 6.25 -14.88 -3.37
N GLY A 103 4.96 -14.81 -3.67
CA GLY A 103 3.90 -14.84 -2.67
C GLY A 103 3.70 -13.54 -1.91
N LEU A 104 4.19 -12.40 -2.42
CA LEU A 104 4.09 -11.12 -1.71
C LEU A 104 2.65 -10.71 -1.48
N LEU A 105 1.80 -10.77 -2.51
CA LEU A 105 0.41 -10.32 -2.38
C LEU A 105 -0.39 -11.25 -1.46
N THR A 106 -0.18 -12.56 -1.56
CA THR A 106 -0.78 -13.54 -0.64
C THR A 106 -0.34 -13.28 0.79
N GLY A 107 0.95 -12.98 0.98
CA GLY A 107 1.53 -12.67 2.29
C GLY A 107 0.89 -11.44 2.93
N ILE A 108 0.51 -10.44 2.15
CA ILE A 108 -0.17 -9.24 2.66
C ILE A 108 -1.51 -9.61 3.28
N SER A 109 -2.33 -10.41 2.57
CA SER A 109 -3.64 -10.83 3.07
C SER A 109 -3.51 -11.69 4.33
N GLU A 110 -2.55 -12.59 4.36
CA GLU A 110 -2.30 -13.43 5.54
C GLU A 110 -1.88 -12.60 6.75
N ALA A 111 -1.03 -11.60 6.54
CA ALA A 111 -0.60 -10.71 7.62
C ALA A 111 -1.77 -9.87 8.15
N LEU A 112 -2.63 -9.38 7.27
CA LEU A 112 -3.83 -8.64 7.66
C LEU A 112 -4.79 -9.52 8.47
N ASP A 113 -4.97 -10.76 8.07
CA ASP A 113 -5.81 -11.71 8.82
C ASP A 113 -5.27 -11.91 10.24
N ALA A 114 -3.95 -12.04 10.39
CA ALA A 114 -3.32 -12.20 11.69
C ALA A 114 -3.51 -10.95 12.58
N VAL A 115 -3.37 -9.76 12.00
CA VAL A 115 -3.58 -8.50 12.72
C VAL A 115 -5.05 -8.37 13.14
N LEU A 116 -5.97 -8.69 12.23
CA LEU A 116 -7.40 -8.64 12.53
C LEU A 116 -7.76 -9.58 13.68
N HIS A 117 -7.21 -10.79 13.67
CA HIS A 117 -7.41 -11.77 14.76
C HIS A 117 -6.94 -11.19 16.11
N ARG A 118 -5.76 -10.55 16.11
CA ARG A 118 -5.23 -9.92 17.32
C ARG A 118 -6.13 -8.79 17.82
N ILE A 119 -6.62 -7.93 16.95
CA ILE A 119 -7.54 -6.83 17.30
C ILE A 119 -8.81 -7.39 17.93
N GLY A 120 -9.42 -8.41 17.33
CA GLY A 120 -10.62 -9.06 17.84
C GLY A 120 -10.41 -9.70 19.21
N ALA A 121 -9.22 -10.27 19.45
CA ALA A 121 -8.90 -10.90 20.74
C ALA A 121 -8.67 -9.88 21.85
N GLU A 122 -8.28 -8.65 21.51
CA GLU A 122 -8.02 -7.57 22.48
C GLU A 122 -9.29 -6.73 22.80
N SER A 123 -10.34 -6.91 22.02
CA SER A 123 -11.59 -6.13 22.19
C SER A 123 -12.56 -6.76 23.17
#